data_e3f11400b7e1edad2e5cb491923ed7c7
#
_entry.id   e3f11400b7e1edad2e5cb491923ed7c7
#
_cell.length_a   1.000
_cell.length_b   1.000
_cell.length_c   1.000
_cell.angle_alpha   90.00
_cell.angle_beta   90.00
_cell.angle_gamma   90.00
#
_symmetry.space_group_name_H-M   'P 1'
#
loop_
_entity.id
_entity.type
_entity.pdbx_description
1 polymer ?
#
loop_
_entity_poly.entity_id
_entity_poly.type
_entity_poly.pdbx_seq_one_letter_code
_entity_poly.pdbx_strand_id
1 'polypeptide(L)'
;MTASPYIAVVGGVGRNIAHNLALLGAKVKLITALGADDGAKRIEASCADLGIDLSDSLYVPDGATSTYLFLADSNGDMALAMNDMAIYEHLTPTFLETKLTTLNAAALVVLDTNLSAESIRYLGEHCTAPLFADPVSAAKAGKLEPILGRLHTLKPNRMEAELLSGVTVTDEASLYRAADTLLAAGLQRVFISLGADGVLAADHERKIHLHNLPARMVNTTGCGDAFMAAVARAFLDGADLETAAKRGLAASAIAMESADTINPAMSLTAVAERIQ
;
A
#
# COMPACT_ATOMS: atom_id res chain seq x y z
N MET A 1 -20.30 -12.48 13.19
CA MET A 1 -19.49 -11.50 13.95
C MET A 1 -19.44 -10.25 13.10
N THR A 2 -19.84 -9.10 13.61
CA THR A 2 -19.67 -7.83 12.89
C THR A 2 -18.17 -7.58 12.75
N ALA A 3 -17.70 -7.42 11.50
CA ALA A 3 -16.32 -7.09 11.22
C ALA A 3 -15.88 -5.87 12.05
N SER A 4 -14.63 -5.89 12.53
CA SER A 4 -14.07 -4.76 13.27
C SER A 4 -14.03 -3.51 12.37
N PRO A 5 -14.29 -2.32 12.90
CA PRO A 5 -14.33 -1.10 12.10
C PRO A 5 -12.94 -0.54 11.74
N TYR A 6 -11.86 -1.27 11.93
CA TYR A 6 -10.51 -0.77 11.64
C TYR A 6 -9.80 -1.54 10.54
N ILE A 7 -8.82 -0.88 9.90
CA ILE A 7 -7.86 -1.46 8.96
C ILE A 7 -6.55 -1.69 9.71
N ALA A 8 -6.00 -2.88 9.64
CA ALA A 8 -4.64 -3.15 10.10
C ALA A 8 -3.66 -2.96 8.93
N VAL A 9 -2.53 -2.30 9.20
CA VAL A 9 -1.45 -2.07 8.24
C VAL A 9 -0.16 -2.63 8.84
N VAL A 10 0.58 -3.42 8.06
CA VAL A 10 1.81 -4.07 8.50
C VAL A 10 2.94 -3.72 7.54
N GLY A 11 4.03 -3.12 8.05
CA GLY A 11 5.22 -2.81 7.27
C GLY A 11 5.71 -1.37 7.36
N GLY A 12 6.60 -1.00 6.46
CA GLY A 12 7.31 0.28 6.45
C GLY A 12 6.68 1.32 5.53
N VAL A 13 6.46 1.04 4.26
CA VAL A 13 5.65 1.86 3.33
C VAL A 13 4.21 1.91 3.84
N GLY A 14 3.78 0.90 4.55
CA GLY A 14 2.52 0.86 5.29
C GLY A 14 2.24 2.09 6.13
N ARG A 15 3.27 2.76 6.68
CA ARG A 15 3.08 4.01 7.43
C ARG A 15 2.44 5.12 6.57
N ASN A 16 2.87 5.28 5.32
CA ASN A 16 2.28 6.27 4.42
C ASN A 16 0.84 5.90 4.03
N ILE A 17 0.59 4.62 3.80
CA ILE A 17 -0.76 4.10 3.55
C ILE A 17 -1.65 4.32 4.77
N ALA A 18 -1.16 4.03 5.99
CA ALA A 18 -1.87 4.25 7.25
C ALA A 18 -2.23 5.73 7.45
N HIS A 19 -1.31 6.64 7.15
CA HIS A 19 -1.52 8.08 7.23
C HIS A 19 -2.63 8.54 6.27
N ASN A 20 -2.54 8.16 4.98
CA ASN A 20 -3.58 8.48 4.01
C ASN A 20 -4.95 7.88 4.42
N LEU A 21 -4.98 6.64 4.92
CA LEU A 21 -6.20 6.02 5.43
C LEU A 21 -6.83 6.80 6.57
N ALA A 22 -6.02 7.30 7.51
CA ALA A 22 -6.50 8.13 8.61
C ALA A 22 -7.08 9.45 8.10
N LEU A 23 -6.43 10.12 7.14
CA LEU A 23 -6.95 11.32 6.48
C LEU A 23 -8.25 11.04 5.71
N LEU A 24 -8.41 9.83 5.15
CA LEU A 24 -9.64 9.34 4.53
C LEU A 24 -10.68 8.85 5.56
N GLY A 25 -10.50 9.17 6.85
CA GLY A 25 -11.46 8.90 7.91
C GLY A 25 -11.59 7.42 8.30
N ALA A 26 -10.62 6.56 7.98
CA ALA A 26 -10.58 5.19 8.47
C ALA A 26 -9.99 5.15 9.89
N LYS A 27 -10.47 4.20 10.71
CA LYS A 27 -9.76 3.82 11.93
C LYS A 27 -8.60 2.90 11.53
N VAL A 28 -7.40 3.23 11.95
CA VAL A 28 -6.18 2.54 11.52
C VAL A 28 -5.39 2.03 12.71
N LYS A 29 -4.93 0.80 12.62
CA LYS A 29 -3.91 0.22 13.48
C LYS A 29 -2.66 -0.05 12.63
N LEU A 30 -1.54 0.53 12.99
CA LEU A 30 -0.25 0.31 12.32
C LEU A 30 0.60 -0.64 13.18
N ILE A 31 1.04 -1.74 12.58
CA ILE A 31 1.97 -2.70 13.18
C ILE A 31 3.29 -2.55 12.42
N THR A 32 4.25 -1.90 13.03
CA THR A 32 5.57 -1.61 12.46
C THR A 32 6.67 -1.86 13.49
N ALA A 33 7.93 -1.67 13.10
CA ALA A 33 9.05 -1.73 14.02
C ALA A 33 9.65 -0.33 14.19
N LEU A 34 9.86 0.06 15.44
CA LEU A 34 10.38 1.36 15.85
C LEU A 34 11.61 1.17 16.74
N GLY A 35 12.63 1.98 16.56
CA GLY A 35 13.80 2.03 17.42
C GLY A 35 13.55 2.88 18.67
N ALA A 36 14.62 3.10 19.44
CA ALA A 36 14.60 4.02 20.60
C ALA A 36 15.25 5.37 20.23
N ASP A 37 14.83 5.96 19.13
CA ASP A 37 15.45 7.14 18.50
C ASP A 37 14.45 8.27 18.22
N ASP A 38 14.96 9.40 17.72
CA ASP A 38 14.10 10.55 17.37
C ASP A 38 13.23 10.29 16.14
N GLY A 39 13.58 9.32 15.30
CA GLY A 39 12.74 8.84 14.21
C GLY A 39 11.45 8.22 14.73
N ALA A 40 11.57 7.31 15.72
CA ALA A 40 10.44 6.70 16.40
C ALA A 40 9.51 7.76 17.02
N LYS A 41 10.08 8.71 17.78
CA LYS A 41 9.29 9.78 18.42
C LYS A 41 8.48 10.61 17.43
N ARG A 42 9.06 10.92 16.24
CA ARG A 42 8.35 11.63 15.18
C ARG A 42 7.20 10.82 14.59
N ILE A 43 7.42 9.51 14.39
CA ILE A 43 6.37 8.60 13.91
C ILE A 43 5.25 8.49 14.94
N GLU A 44 5.58 8.32 16.21
CA GLU A 44 4.62 8.25 17.32
C GLU A 44 3.78 9.52 17.41
N ALA A 45 4.42 10.69 17.41
CA ALA A 45 3.71 11.98 17.44
C ALA A 45 2.76 12.13 16.25
N SER A 46 3.24 11.84 15.02
CA SER A 46 2.42 11.90 13.82
C SER A 46 1.25 10.91 13.85
N CYS A 47 1.46 9.71 14.37
CA CYS A 47 0.39 8.72 14.50
C CYS A 47 -0.63 9.13 15.57
N ALA A 48 -0.17 9.69 16.69
CA ALA A 48 -1.06 10.19 17.75
C ALA A 48 -1.96 11.33 17.26
N ASP A 49 -1.41 12.29 16.50
CA ASP A 49 -2.15 13.42 15.91
C ASP A 49 -3.26 12.94 14.97
N LEU A 50 -3.06 11.80 14.31
CA LEU A 50 -3.99 11.20 13.35
C LEU A 50 -4.91 10.14 13.96
N GLY A 51 -4.72 9.80 15.23
CA GLY A 51 -5.45 8.71 15.89
C GLY A 51 -5.11 7.32 15.35
N ILE A 52 -3.91 7.13 14.79
CA ILE A 52 -3.41 5.83 14.35
C ILE A 52 -2.90 5.07 15.58
N ASP A 53 -3.43 3.88 15.80
CA ASP A 53 -3.09 3.02 16.94
C ASP A 53 -1.79 2.24 16.67
N LEU A 54 -0.74 2.48 17.46
CA LEU A 54 0.56 1.81 17.42
C LEU A 54 0.73 0.73 18.51
N SER A 55 -0.30 0.44 19.30
CA SER A 55 -0.18 -0.42 20.51
C SER A 55 0.32 -1.84 20.21
N ASP A 56 0.20 -2.30 18.96
CA ASP A 56 0.68 -3.61 18.52
C ASP A 56 2.02 -3.54 17.75
N SER A 57 2.63 -2.35 17.61
CA SER A 57 3.96 -2.18 17.01
C SER A 57 5.06 -2.74 17.89
N LEU A 58 6.18 -3.10 17.26
CA LEU A 58 7.36 -3.63 17.94
C LEU A 58 8.36 -2.51 18.24
N TYR A 59 8.78 -2.39 19.49
CA TYR A 59 9.86 -1.50 19.90
C TYR A 59 11.16 -2.29 20.03
N VAL A 60 12.19 -1.88 19.34
CA VAL A 60 13.53 -2.50 19.33
C VAL A 60 14.49 -1.56 20.02
N PRO A 61 14.86 -1.80 21.31
CA PRO A 61 15.61 -0.84 22.12
C PRO A 61 16.97 -0.43 21.52
N ASP A 62 17.65 -1.37 20.86
CA ASP A 62 18.96 -1.15 20.25
C ASP A 62 18.87 -0.99 18.71
N GLY A 63 17.66 -0.88 18.17
CA GLY A 63 17.40 -0.73 16.74
C GLY A 63 17.35 0.75 16.31
N ALA A 64 17.72 1.02 15.07
CA ALA A 64 17.48 2.31 14.42
C ALA A 64 16.16 2.25 13.65
N THR A 65 15.29 3.25 13.83
CA THR A 65 14.06 3.39 13.05
C THR A 65 14.40 3.52 11.57
N SER A 66 13.63 2.83 10.74
CA SER A 66 13.86 2.82 9.29
C SER A 66 13.96 4.23 8.71
N THR A 67 14.92 4.41 7.83
CA THR A 67 15.19 5.69 7.18
C THR A 67 15.29 5.52 5.66
N TYR A 68 14.65 6.40 4.92
CA TYR A 68 14.80 6.54 3.48
C TYR A 68 15.22 7.97 3.16
N LEU A 69 16.39 8.12 2.57
CA LEU A 69 16.96 9.40 2.14
C LEU A 69 17.14 9.37 0.62
N PHE A 70 16.75 10.44 -0.04
CA PHE A 70 17.07 10.62 -1.45
C PHE A 70 17.63 12.02 -1.69
N LEU A 71 18.50 12.10 -2.68
CA LEU A 71 19.03 13.37 -3.21
C LEU A 71 18.40 13.58 -4.58
N ALA A 72 17.74 14.71 -4.76
CA ALA A 72 17.29 15.13 -6.07
C ALA A 72 18.38 15.96 -6.77
N ASP A 73 18.49 15.83 -8.09
CA ASP A 73 19.32 16.70 -8.92
C ASP A 73 18.66 18.07 -9.14
N SER A 74 19.30 18.92 -9.95
CA SER A 74 18.78 20.26 -10.27
C SER A 74 17.48 20.25 -11.06
N ASN A 75 17.06 19.13 -11.64
CA ASN A 75 15.83 18.95 -12.39
C ASN A 75 14.70 18.38 -11.52
N GLY A 76 15.02 18.01 -10.27
CA GLY A 76 14.11 17.35 -9.35
C GLY A 76 14.07 15.82 -9.48
N ASP A 77 14.91 15.23 -10.35
CA ASP A 77 15.02 13.80 -10.50
C ASP A 77 15.88 13.18 -9.38
N MET A 78 15.54 11.94 -9.00
CA MET A 78 16.27 11.22 -7.95
C MET A 78 17.67 10.82 -8.46
N ALA A 79 18.72 11.51 -7.98
CA ALA A 79 20.11 11.23 -8.31
C ALA A 79 20.68 10.08 -7.48
N LEU A 80 20.30 9.96 -6.21
CA LEU A 80 20.78 8.94 -5.27
C LEU A 80 19.69 8.66 -4.22
N ALA A 81 19.50 7.39 -3.89
CA ALA A 81 18.70 7.00 -2.75
C ALA A 81 19.47 6.05 -1.83
N MET A 82 19.32 6.24 -0.53
CA MET A 82 19.87 5.38 0.52
C MET A 82 18.74 5.00 1.45
N ASN A 83 18.70 3.76 1.88
CA ASN A 83 17.71 3.33 2.86
C ASN A 83 18.35 2.41 3.89
N ASP A 84 17.84 2.48 5.12
CA ASP A 84 18.06 1.50 6.17
C ASP A 84 16.69 0.96 6.59
N MET A 85 16.45 -0.30 6.28
CA MET A 85 15.18 -1.00 6.55
C MET A 85 15.39 -2.23 7.42
N ALA A 86 16.60 -2.40 8.01
CA ALA A 86 16.98 -3.60 8.76
C ALA A 86 16.07 -3.86 9.96
N ILE A 87 15.50 -2.82 10.57
CA ILE A 87 14.62 -2.97 11.72
C ILE A 87 13.37 -3.82 11.40
N TYR A 88 12.92 -3.90 10.14
CA TYR A 88 11.77 -4.72 9.76
C TYR A 88 12.06 -6.23 9.79
N GLU A 89 13.32 -6.66 9.86
CA GLU A 89 13.69 -8.06 10.08
C GLU A 89 13.20 -8.57 11.44
N HIS A 90 12.95 -7.67 12.40
CA HIS A 90 12.36 -8.00 13.69
C HIS A 90 10.86 -8.31 13.64
N LEU A 91 10.17 -7.96 12.56
CA LEU A 91 8.77 -8.35 12.34
C LEU A 91 8.69 -9.80 11.84
N THR A 92 9.19 -10.71 12.66
CA THR A 92 9.29 -12.14 12.36
C THR A 92 7.93 -12.84 12.38
N PRO A 93 7.80 -14.07 11.80
CA PRO A 93 6.61 -14.90 11.95
C PRO A 93 6.18 -15.09 13.41
N THR A 94 7.13 -15.32 14.32
CA THR A 94 6.85 -15.47 15.76
C THR A 94 6.24 -14.20 16.37
N PHE A 95 6.74 -13.02 16.00
CA PHE A 95 6.13 -11.76 16.41
C PHE A 95 4.72 -11.61 15.83
N LEU A 96 4.54 -11.87 14.54
CA LEU A 96 3.25 -11.73 13.86
C LEU A 96 2.21 -12.72 14.40
N GLU A 97 2.63 -13.91 14.86
CA GLU A 97 1.76 -14.87 15.54
C GLU A 97 1.08 -14.23 16.76
N THR A 98 1.81 -13.46 17.56
CA THR A 98 1.25 -12.74 18.72
C THR A 98 0.22 -11.68 18.34
N LYS A 99 0.18 -11.26 17.05
CA LYS A 99 -0.72 -10.23 16.51
C LYS A 99 -1.88 -10.79 15.69
N LEU A 100 -1.93 -12.11 15.45
CA LEU A 100 -2.95 -12.71 14.59
C LEU A 100 -4.39 -12.43 15.06
N THR A 101 -4.65 -12.40 16.35
CA THR A 101 -5.99 -12.07 16.87
C THR A 101 -6.40 -10.67 16.44
N THR A 102 -5.50 -9.70 16.56
CA THR A 102 -5.72 -8.31 16.11
C THR A 102 -5.89 -8.26 14.58
N LEU A 103 -4.98 -8.90 13.83
CA LEU A 103 -5.03 -8.91 12.37
C LEU A 103 -6.31 -9.54 11.85
N ASN A 104 -6.72 -10.68 12.40
CA ASN A 104 -7.92 -11.40 11.99
C ASN A 104 -9.23 -10.69 12.40
N ALA A 105 -9.17 -9.79 13.38
CA ALA A 105 -10.29 -8.95 13.76
C ALA A 105 -10.41 -7.67 12.92
N ALA A 106 -9.44 -7.33 12.09
CA ALA A 106 -9.50 -6.18 11.20
C ALA A 106 -10.50 -6.40 10.05
N ALA A 107 -11.07 -5.33 9.53
CA ALA A 107 -11.91 -5.39 8.33
C ALA A 107 -11.11 -5.79 7.08
N LEU A 108 -9.86 -5.37 7.02
CA LEU A 108 -8.84 -5.80 6.07
C LEU A 108 -7.44 -5.55 6.64
N VAL A 109 -6.45 -6.21 6.07
CA VAL A 109 -5.04 -6.02 6.40
C VAL A 109 -4.29 -5.57 5.14
N VAL A 110 -3.58 -4.45 5.22
CA VAL A 110 -2.63 -4.02 4.18
C VAL A 110 -1.23 -4.42 4.61
N LEU A 111 -0.49 -5.11 3.76
CA LEU A 111 0.91 -5.46 3.98
C LEU A 111 1.78 -4.91 2.86
N ASP A 112 3.05 -4.65 3.16
CA ASP A 112 4.05 -4.29 2.17
C ASP A 112 5.25 -5.25 2.16
N THR A 113 6.04 -5.21 1.10
CA THR A 113 7.18 -6.12 0.90
C THR A 113 8.48 -5.68 1.58
N ASN A 114 8.43 -4.69 2.50
CA ASN A 114 9.54 -4.46 3.43
C ASN A 114 9.64 -5.57 4.47
N LEU A 115 8.55 -6.28 4.74
CA LEU A 115 8.57 -7.52 5.52
C LEU A 115 9.46 -8.58 4.87
N SER A 116 9.95 -9.52 5.69
CA SER A 116 10.67 -10.70 5.18
C SER A 116 9.73 -11.60 4.36
N ALA A 117 10.28 -12.39 3.43
CA ALA A 117 9.51 -13.36 2.66
C ALA A 117 8.79 -14.39 3.58
N GLU A 118 9.44 -14.75 4.70
CA GLU A 118 8.87 -15.67 5.69
C GLU A 118 7.67 -15.05 6.40
N SER A 119 7.77 -13.79 6.80
CA SER A 119 6.68 -13.04 7.45
C SER A 119 5.49 -12.82 6.52
N ILE A 120 5.75 -12.52 5.24
CA ILE A 120 4.71 -12.40 4.21
C ILE A 120 4.01 -13.75 4.01
N ARG A 121 4.75 -14.85 3.87
CA ARG A 121 4.19 -16.19 3.75
C ARG A 121 3.36 -16.54 4.98
N TYR A 122 3.87 -16.28 6.18
CA TYR A 122 3.15 -16.52 7.42
C TYR A 122 1.80 -15.80 7.45
N LEU A 123 1.75 -14.51 7.08
CA LEU A 123 0.50 -13.76 6.97
C LEU A 123 -0.45 -14.37 5.93
N GLY A 124 0.06 -14.78 4.76
CA GLY A 124 -0.74 -15.44 3.73
C GLY A 124 -1.37 -16.75 4.20
N GLU A 125 -0.67 -17.52 5.03
CA GLU A 125 -1.13 -18.83 5.54
C GLU A 125 -2.11 -18.70 6.71
N HIS A 126 -1.95 -17.68 7.58
CA HIS A 126 -2.64 -17.63 8.88
C HIS A 126 -3.61 -16.45 9.03
N CYS A 127 -3.46 -15.37 8.25
CA CYS A 127 -4.38 -14.26 8.31
C CYS A 127 -5.68 -14.60 7.57
N THR A 128 -6.82 -14.45 8.26
CA THR A 128 -8.16 -14.72 7.70
C THR A 128 -8.87 -13.46 7.20
N ALA A 129 -8.42 -12.28 7.59
CA ALA A 129 -8.91 -11.03 7.06
C ALA A 129 -8.51 -10.86 5.58
N PRO A 130 -9.27 -10.12 4.76
CA PRO A 130 -8.89 -9.78 3.40
C PRO A 130 -7.50 -9.12 3.36
N LEU A 131 -6.56 -9.70 2.60
CA LEU A 131 -5.19 -9.20 2.47
C LEU A 131 -5.06 -8.30 1.25
N PHE A 132 -4.54 -7.10 1.47
CA PHE A 132 -4.15 -6.14 0.45
C PHE A 132 -2.63 -6.03 0.46
N ALA A 133 -2.00 -5.98 -0.71
CA ALA A 133 -0.54 -5.93 -0.78
C ALA A 133 -0.02 -4.82 -1.70
N ASP A 134 1.02 -4.12 -1.24
CA ASP A 134 1.84 -3.23 -2.06
C ASP A 134 3.22 -3.86 -2.27
N PRO A 135 3.66 -4.06 -3.52
CA PRO A 135 4.97 -4.66 -3.84
C PRO A 135 6.17 -3.77 -3.50
N VAL A 136 5.97 -2.47 -3.24
CA VAL A 136 7.00 -1.46 -2.93
C VAL A 136 7.99 -1.23 -4.08
N SER A 137 8.55 -2.30 -4.65
CA SER A 137 9.49 -2.23 -5.77
C SER A 137 9.60 -3.56 -6.50
N ALA A 138 10.02 -3.54 -7.75
CA ALA A 138 10.27 -4.75 -8.54
C ALA A 138 11.25 -5.71 -7.84
N ALA A 139 12.30 -5.18 -7.18
CA ALA A 139 13.27 -6.00 -6.45
C ALA A 139 12.66 -6.78 -5.25
N LYS A 140 11.54 -6.32 -4.71
CA LYS A 140 10.87 -6.92 -3.54
C LYS A 140 9.60 -7.68 -3.90
N ALA A 141 9.01 -7.41 -5.08
CA ALA A 141 7.72 -7.92 -5.50
C ALA A 141 7.63 -9.47 -5.47
N GLY A 142 8.70 -10.18 -5.85
CA GLY A 142 8.75 -11.64 -5.83
C GLY A 142 8.44 -12.29 -4.48
N LYS A 143 8.56 -11.56 -3.37
CA LYS A 143 8.16 -12.05 -2.05
C LYS A 143 6.65 -12.36 -1.95
N LEU A 144 5.83 -11.79 -2.84
CA LEU A 144 4.38 -11.99 -2.87
C LEU A 144 3.95 -13.24 -3.65
N GLU A 145 4.80 -13.79 -4.51
CA GLU A 145 4.46 -14.95 -5.36
C GLU A 145 3.82 -16.11 -4.57
N PRO A 146 4.35 -16.53 -3.40
CA PRO A 146 3.79 -17.66 -2.66
C PRO A 146 2.38 -17.41 -2.12
N ILE A 147 1.96 -16.14 -2.00
CA ILE A 147 0.68 -15.78 -1.40
C ILE A 147 -0.29 -15.10 -2.36
N LEU A 148 0.03 -15.01 -3.67
CA LEU A 148 -0.84 -14.36 -4.66
C LEU A 148 -2.29 -14.83 -4.57
N GLY A 149 -2.52 -16.14 -4.45
CA GLY A 149 -3.84 -16.74 -4.31
C GLY A 149 -4.56 -16.45 -2.98
N ARG A 150 -3.88 -15.81 -2.04
CA ARG A 150 -4.45 -15.40 -0.74
C ARG A 150 -4.78 -13.91 -0.68
N LEU A 151 -4.28 -13.14 -1.63
CA LEU A 151 -4.52 -11.72 -1.69
C LEU A 151 -5.92 -11.41 -2.20
N HIS A 152 -6.62 -10.51 -1.51
CA HIS A 152 -7.83 -9.90 -2.05
C HIS A 152 -7.47 -8.84 -3.09
N THR A 153 -6.51 -7.96 -2.78
CA THR A 153 -6.14 -6.85 -3.65
C THR A 153 -4.62 -6.71 -3.74
N LEU A 154 -4.13 -6.55 -4.95
CA LEU A 154 -2.74 -6.23 -5.26
C LEU A 154 -2.67 -4.94 -6.08
N LYS A 155 -1.75 -4.04 -5.73
CA LYS A 155 -1.53 -2.80 -6.49
C LYS A 155 -0.09 -2.71 -6.99
N PRO A 156 0.27 -3.41 -8.05
CA PRO A 156 1.58 -3.30 -8.67
C PRO A 156 1.64 -2.11 -9.63
N ASN A 157 2.85 -1.62 -9.92
CA ASN A 157 3.11 -0.89 -11.13
C ASN A 157 3.35 -1.86 -12.30
N ARG A 158 3.57 -1.32 -13.54
CA ARG A 158 3.82 -2.13 -14.74
C ARG A 158 4.95 -3.15 -14.54
N MET A 159 6.12 -2.72 -14.04
CA MET A 159 7.30 -3.58 -13.87
C MET A 159 7.06 -4.67 -12.82
N GLU A 160 6.38 -4.35 -11.74
CA GLU A 160 6.01 -5.29 -10.69
C GLU A 160 4.98 -6.31 -11.19
N ALA A 161 4.00 -5.86 -12.01
CA ALA A 161 3.03 -6.73 -12.65
C ALA A 161 3.69 -7.68 -13.65
N GLU A 162 4.65 -7.21 -14.45
CA GLU A 162 5.45 -8.05 -15.37
C GLU A 162 6.18 -9.15 -14.60
N LEU A 163 6.84 -8.79 -13.51
CA LEU A 163 7.58 -9.73 -12.67
C LEU A 163 6.65 -10.78 -12.07
N LEU A 164 5.55 -10.37 -11.45
CA LEU A 164 4.64 -11.28 -10.75
C LEU A 164 3.80 -12.15 -11.69
N SER A 165 3.51 -11.66 -12.92
CA SER A 165 2.74 -12.41 -13.92
C SER A 165 3.62 -13.22 -14.88
N GLY A 166 4.91 -12.88 -14.98
CA GLY A 166 5.79 -13.44 -16.01
C GLY A 166 5.46 -12.95 -17.44
N VAL A 167 4.59 -11.95 -17.59
CA VAL A 167 4.15 -11.40 -18.88
C VAL A 167 4.79 -10.04 -19.11
N THR A 168 5.60 -9.89 -20.16
CA THR A 168 6.11 -8.56 -20.58
C THR A 168 4.97 -7.72 -21.14
N VAL A 169 4.83 -6.50 -20.63
CA VAL A 169 3.73 -5.57 -20.98
C VAL A 169 4.22 -4.54 -22.01
N THR A 170 3.90 -4.75 -23.27
CA THR A 170 4.29 -3.88 -24.40
C THR A 170 3.10 -3.13 -25.01
N ASP A 171 1.90 -3.63 -24.77
CA ASP A 171 0.64 -3.10 -25.32
C ASP A 171 -0.54 -3.43 -24.38
N GLU A 172 -1.72 -2.96 -24.74
CA GLU A 172 -2.94 -3.21 -23.96
C GLU A 172 -3.29 -4.70 -23.86
N ALA A 173 -3.07 -5.47 -24.93
CA ALA A 173 -3.37 -6.90 -24.93
C ALA A 173 -2.46 -7.68 -23.97
N SER A 174 -1.18 -7.35 -23.91
CA SER A 174 -0.23 -7.92 -22.94
C SER A 174 -0.50 -7.47 -21.51
N LEU A 175 -0.96 -6.22 -21.33
CA LEU A 175 -1.39 -5.71 -20.02
C LEU A 175 -2.60 -6.52 -19.48
N TYR A 176 -3.59 -6.79 -20.34
CA TYR A 176 -4.74 -7.61 -19.96
C TYR A 176 -4.32 -9.06 -19.65
N ARG A 177 -3.40 -9.65 -20.43
CA ARG A 177 -2.85 -10.98 -20.11
C ARG A 177 -2.12 -11.01 -18.77
N ALA A 178 -1.35 -9.98 -18.42
CA ALA A 178 -0.70 -9.88 -17.11
C ALA A 178 -1.74 -9.87 -15.98
N ALA A 179 -2.80 -9.08 -16.11
CA ALA A 179 -3.90 -9.07 -15.15
C ALA A 179 -4.60 -10.43 -15.06
N ASP A 180 -4.90 -11.09 -16.21
CA ASP A 180 -5.51 -12.43 -16.24
C ASP A 180 -4.65 -13.48 -15.54
N THR A 181 -3.33 -13.43 -15.73
CA THR A 181 -2.40 -14.35 -15.10
C THR A 181 -2.42 -14.17 -13.56
N LEU A 182 -2.41 -12.93 -13.09
CA LEU A 182 -2.50 -12.63 -11.66
C LEU A 182 -3.84 -13.08 -11.04
N LEU A 183 -4.95 -12.84 -11.72
CA LEU A 183 -6.26 -13.30 -11.29
C LEU A 183 -6.35 -14.83 -11.31
N ALA A 184 -5.79 -15.49 -12.33
CA ALA A 184 -5.74 -16.96 -12.41
C ALA A 184 -4.91 -17.61 -11.29
N ALA A 185 -3.95 -16.87 -10.70
CA ALA A 185 -3.23 -17.31 -9.52
C ALA A 185 -4.08 -17.25 -8.23
N GLY A 186 -5.33 -16.76 -8.30
CA GLY A 186 -6.28 -16.69 -7.19
C GLY A 186 -6.49 -15.30 -6.59
N LEU A 187 -5.77 -14.28 -7.08
CA LEU A 187 -5.97 -12.88 -6.70
C LEU A 187 -7.41 -12.44 -7.03
N GLN A 188 -8.07 -11.70 -6.13
CA GLN A 188 -9.46 -11.27 -6.37
C GLN A 188 -9.55 -9.96 -7.17
N ARG A 189 -8.66 -9.00 -6.90
CA ARG A 189 -8.59 -7.70 -7.59
C ARG A 189 -7.15 -7.27 -7.81
N VAL A 190 -6.88 -6.68 -8.97
CA VAL A 190 -5.59 -6.05 -9.26
C VAL A 190 -5.78 -4.64 -9.80
N PHE A 191 -4.92 -3.72 -9.37
CA PHE A 191 -4.85 -2.34 -9.85
C PHE A 191 -3.43 -2.09 -10.36
N ILE A 192 -3.20 -2.25 -11.68
CA ILE A 192 -1.87 -2.07 -12.29
C ILE A 192 -1.70 -0.59 -12.65
N SER A 193 -0.85 0.13 -11.92
CA SER A 193 -0.54 1.53 -12.22
C SER A 193 0.41 1.65 -13.41
N LEU A 194 0.10 2.57 -14.33
CA LEU A 194 0.75 2.73 -15.62
C LEU A 194 1.44 4.10 -15.77
N GLY A 195 1.70 4.78 -14.65
CA GLY A 195 2.29 6.13 -14.65
C GLY A 195 1.36 7.13 -15.32
N ALA A 196 1.81 7.76 -16.40
CA ALA A 196 1.02 8.75 -17.15
C ALA A 196 -0.25 8.16 -17.81
N ASP A 197 -0.27 6.86 -18.08
CA ASP A 197 -1.36 6.18 -18.78
C ASP A 197 -2.52 5.77 -17.84
N GLY A 198 -2.40 6.05 -16.52
CA GLY A 198 -3.48 5.78 -15.55
C GLY A 198 -3.38 4.43 -14.88
N VAL A 199 -4.47 3.67 -14.83
CA VAL A 199 -4.55 2.39 -14.12
C VAL A 199 -5.41 1.38 -14.87
N LEU A 200 -4.96 0.12 -14.98
CA LEU A 200 -5.81 -1.02 -15.27
C LEU A 200 -6.33 -1.59 -13.95
N ALA A 201 -7.63 -1.54 -13.75
CA ALA A 201 -8.33 -2.25 -12.67
C ALA A 201 -8.95 -3.52 -13.22
N ALA A 202 -8.74 -4.67 -12.57
CA ALA A 202 -9.30 -5.94 -13.00
C ALA A 202 -9.76 -6.79 -11.79
N ASP A 203 -10.86 -7.51 -12.00
CA ASP A 203 -11.34 -8.61 -11.18
C ASP A 203 -11.80 -9.77 -12.09
N HIS A 204 -12.43 -10.80 -11.53
CA HIS A 204 -12.88 -11.97 -12.28
C HIS A 204 -14.05 -11.68 -13.23
N GLU A 205 -14.73 -10.53 -13.10
CA GLU A 205 -15.89 -10.17 -13.91
C GLU A 205 -15.53 -9.21 -15.04
N ARG A 206 -14.61 -8.25 -14.77
CA ARG A 206 -14.32 -7.17 -15.70
C ARG A 206 -12.91 -6.60 -15.58
N LYS A 207 -12.48 -5.94 -16.64
CA LYS A 207 -11.26 -5.14 -16.72
C LYS A 207 -11.62 -3.75 -17.20
N ILE A 208 -11.07 -2.73 -16.56
CA ILE A 208 -11.36 -1.33 -16.84
C ILE A 208 -10.04 -0.57 -16.87
N HIS A 209 -9.71 0.05 -17.99
CA HIS A 209 -8.60 0.97 -18.08
C HIS A 209 -9.11 2.40 -17.86
N LEU A 210 -8.61 3.08 -16.84
CA LEU A 210 -8.95 4.45 -16.51
C LEU A 210 -7.72 5.35 -16.64
N HIS A 211 -7.90 6.50 -17.28
CA HIS A 211 -6.85 7.52 -17.41
C HIS A 211 -6.72 8.33 -16.11
N ASN A 212 -5.55 8.94 -15.95
CA ASN A 212 -5.31 9.84 -14.83
C ASN A 212 -6.27 11.03 -14.83
N LEU A 213 -6.60 11.49 -13.64
CA LEU A 213 -7.30 12.77 -13.47
C LEU A 213 -6.31 13.94 -13.62
N PRO A 214 -6.76 15.10 -14.09
CA PRO A 214 -5.92 16.30 -14.19
C PRO A 214 -5.33 16.66 -12.81
N ALA A 215 -4.02 16.86 -12.77
CA ALA A 215 -3.32 17.27 -11.55
C ALA A 215 -2.08 18.10 -11.91
N ARG A 216 -1.71 19.05 -11.04
CA ARG A 216 -0.44 19.75 -11.13
C ARG A 216 0.66 18.86 -10.53
N MET A 217 1.53 18.33 -11.36
CA MET A 217 2.64 17.49 -10.89
C MET A 217 3.68 18.34 -10.14
N VAL A 218 3.81 18.09 -8.84
CA VAL A 218 4.82 18.65 -7.94
C VAL A 218 5.76 17.56 -7.47
N ASN A 219 5.21 16.42 -7.01
CA ASN A 219 5.97 15.27 -6.53
C ASN A 219 5.16 13.99 -6.78
N THR A 220 5.79 12.93 -7.27
CA THR A 220 5.15 11.64 -7.51
C THR A 220 5.32 10.64 -6.38
N THR A 221 6.19 10.96 -5.40
CA THR A 221 6.41 10.10 -4.22
C THR A 221 5.14 10.05 -3.36
N GLY A 222 4.72 8.84 -3.01
CA GLY A 222 3.52 8.64 -2.20
C GLY A 222 2.20 8.53 -2.98
N CYS A 223 2.19 8.77 -4.31
CA CYS A 223 0.98 8.60 -5.12
C CYS A 223 0.45 7.16 -5.07
N GLY A 224 1.35 6.17 -5.11
CA GLY A 224 1.00 4.76 -4.98
C GLY A 224 0.39 4.42 -3.62
N ASP A 225 0.93 5.00 -2.55
CA ASP A 225 0.45 4.82 -1.18
C ASP A 225 -0.94 5.43 -0.99
N ALA A 226 -1.16 6.62 -1.55
CA ALA A 226 -2.45 7.29 -1.56
C ALA A 226 -3.50 6.50 -2.36
N PHE A 227 -3.11 5.94 -3.52
CA PHE A 227 -3.97 5.06 -4.31
C PHE A 227 -4.41 3.84 -3.50
N MET A 228 -3.44 3.11 -2.90
CA MET A 228 -3.75 1.93 -2.08
C MET A 228 -4.66 2.27 -0.90
N ALA A 229 -4.41 3.39 -0.22
CA ALA A 229 -5.24 3.85 0.88
C ALA A 229 -6.69 4.11 0.43
N ALA A 230 -6.88 4.78 -0.72
CA ALA A 230 -8.21 5.06 -1.25
C ALA A 230 -8.94 3.79 -1.70
N VAL A 231 -8.24 2.82 -2.30
CA VAL A 231 -8.78 1.50 -2.68
C VAL A 231 -9.18 0.70 -1.43
N ALA A 232 -8.34 0.68 -0.40
CA ALA A 232 -8.66 0.02 0.87
C ALA A 232 -9.86 0.68 1.57
N ARG A 233 -9.95 2.02 1.53
CA ARG A 233 -11.12 2.75 2.04
C ARG A 233 -12.38 2.44 1.21
N ALA A 234 -12.27 2.39 -0.12
CA ALA A 234 -13.38 2.05 -1.01
C ALA A 234 -13.93 0.65 -0.74
N PHE A 235 -13.06 -0.31 -0.41
CA PHE A 235 -13.47 -1.65 0.01
C PHE A 235 -14.34 -1.64 1.28
N LEU A 236 -13.97 -0.85 2.30
CA LEU A 236 -14.78 -0.69 3.51
C LEU A 236 -16.17 -0.11 3.22
N ASP A 237 -16.26 0.76 2.23
CA ASP A 237 -17.54 1.37 1.81
C ASP A 237 -18.36 0.45 0.90
N GLY A 238 -17.88 -0.77 0.58
CA GLY A 238 -18.54 -1.69 -0.34
C GLY A 238 -18.54 -1.24 -1.81
N ALA A 239 -17.59 -0.38 -2.19
CA ALA A 239 -17.50 0.16 -3.54
C ALA A 239 -17.13 -0.93 -4.57
N ASP A 240 -17.65 -0.77 -5.77
CA ASP A 240 -17.30 -1.63 -6.90
C ASP A 240 -15.89 -1.33 -7.44
N LEU A 241 -15.42 -2.16 -8.39
CA LEU A 241 -14.07 -2.07 -8.96
C LEU A 241 -13.79 -0.69 -9.58
N GLU A 242 -14.74 -0.15 -10.36
CA GLU A 242 -14.58 1.12 -11.04
C GLU A 242 -14.53 2.30 -10.08
N THR A 243 -15.42 2.31 -9.10
CA THR A 243 -15.46 3.33 -8.05
C THR A 243 -14.17 3.31 -7.22
N ALA A 244 -13.67 2.11 -6.88
CA ALA A 244 -12.40 1.96 -6.16
C ALA A 244 -11.23 2.52 -6.97
N ALA A 245 -11.15 2.21 -8.27
CA ALA A 245 -10.11 2.72 -9.16
C ALA A 245 -10.17 4.26 -9.32
N LYS A 246 -11.37 4.83 -9.49
CA LYS A 246 -11.57 6.28 -9.58
C LYS A 246 -11.13 6.99 -8.29
N ARG A 247 -11.48 6.45 -7.12
CA ARG A 247 -11.03 6.98 -5.82
C ARG A 247 -9.51 6.89 -5.69
N GLY A 248 -8.90 5.79 -6.13
CA GLY A 248 -7.45 5.61 -6.16
C GLY A 248 -6.76 6.67 -7.03
N LEU A 249 -7.25 6.90 -8.24
CA LEU A 249 -6.73 7.95 -9.14
C LEU A 249 -6.90 9.35 -8.56
N ALA A 250 -8.03 9.65 -7.93
CA ALA A 250 -8.27 10.94 -7.28
C ALA A 250 -7.31 11.17 -6.12
N ALA A 251 -7.09 10.17 -5.27
CA ALA A 251 -6.14 10.25 -4.17
C ALA A 251 -4.69 10.43 -4.68
N SER A 252 -4.31 9.71 -5.75
CA SER A 252 -3.01 9.88 -6.40
C SER A 252 -2.83 11.29 -6.97
N ALA A 253 -3.86 11.85 -7.60
CA ALA A 253 -3.84 13.21 -8.13
C ALA A 253 -3.67 14.26 -7.01
N ILE A 254 -4.38 14.09 -5.89
CA ILE A 254 -4.23 14.95 -4.70
C ILE A 254 -2.81 14.83 -4.12
N ALA A 255 -2.30 13.61 -3.96
CA ALA A 255 -0.94 13.38 -3.46
C ALA A 255 0.12 14.07 -4.33
N MET A 256 -0.02 13.97 -5.66
CA MET A 256 0.90 14.55 -6.65
C MET A 256 1.03 16.08 -6.57
N GLU A 257 0.03 16.77 -6.05
CA GLU A 257 -0.02 18.25 -5.96
C GLU A 257 0.73 18.81 -4.75
N SER A 258 1.31 17.98 -3.89
CA SER A 258 2.10 18.37 -2.72
C SER A 258 3.59 18.14 -2.93
N ALA A 259 4.42 18.98 -2.30
CA ALA A 259 5.86 18.73 -2.16
C ALA A 259 6.15 17.60 -1.16
N ASP A 260 5.26 17.41 -0.18
CA ASP A 260 5.36 16.36 0.83
C ASP A 260 4.87 15.02 0.26
N THR A 261 5.42 13.92 0.75
CA THR A 261 4.99 12.55 0.39
C THR A 261 3.51 12.29 0.68
N ILE A 262 2.95 12.99 1.68
CA ILE A 262 1.54 12.92 2.03
C ILE A 262 0.98 14.33 1.99
N ASN A 263 -0.02 14.53 1.13
CA ASN A 263 -0.69 15.82 1.02
C ASN A 263 -1.68 15.99 2.20
N PRO A 264 -1.52 17.01 3.06
CA PRO A 264 -2.44 17.26 4.18
C PRO A 264 -3.87 17.62 3.75
N ALA A 265 -4.06 18.00 2.47
CA ALA A 265 -5.39 18.22 1.90
C ALA A 265 -6.16 16.94 1.58
N MET A 266 -5.53 15.76 1.74
CA MET A 266 -6.19 14.47 1.54
C MET A 266 -7.40 14.34 2.46
N SER A 267 -8.57 14.04 1.89
CA SER A 267 -9.81 13.79 2.64
C SER A 267 -10.82 13.06 1.75
N LEU A 268 -11.85 12.45 2.36
CA LEU A 268 -12.97 11.85 1.60
C LEU A 268 -13.66 12.88 0.71
N THR A 269 -13.84 14.09 1.21
CA THR A 269 -14.47 15.19 0.46
C THR A 269 -13.62 15.57 -0.76
N ALA A 270 -12.31 15.79 -0.56
CA ALA A 270 -11.42 16.13 -1.66
C ALA A 270 -11.36 15.03 -2.74
N VAL A 271 -11.35 13.75 -2.34
CA VAL A 271 -11.41 12.61 -3.27
C VAL A 271 -12.74 12.60 -4.03
N ALA A 272 -13.86 12.83 -3.36
CA ALA A 272 -15.18 12.84 -4.00
C ALA A 272 -15.35 14.00 -5.00
N GLU A 273 -14.87 15.18 -4.66
CA GLU A 273 -14.88 16.37 -5.53
C GLU A 273 -14.00 16.17 -6.77
N ARG A 274 -12.88 15.46 -6.64
CA ARG A 274 -11.95 15.21 -7.75
C ARG A 274 -12.49 14.22 -8.78
N ILE A 275 -13.45 13.37 -8.41
CA ILE A 275 -14.06 12.37 -9.31
C ILE A 275 -15.19 12.96 -10.14
N GLN A 276 -15.80 14.07 -9.68
CA GLN A 276 -16.91 14.75 -10.39
C GLN A 276 -16.39 15.50 -11.62
#